data_75da88220dca2798f8596ffa8a8055b6
#
_entry.id   75da88220dca2798f8596ffa8a8055b6
#
_cell.length_a   1.000
_cell.length_b   1.000
_cell.length_c   1.000
_cell.angle_alpha   90.00
_cell.angle_beta   90.00
_cell.angle_gamma   90.00
#
_symmetry.space_group_name_H-M   'P 1'
#
loop_
_entity.id
_entity.type
_entity.pdbx_description
1 polymer ?
#
loop_
_entity_poly.entity_id
_entity_poly.type
_entity_poly.pdbx_seq_one_letter_code
_entity_poly.pdbx_strand_id
1 'polypeptide(L)' 'MKYKVGFKFKPTFNSNIDFFEVRGIDESRDMVLTTVHPKTGFPFNDEIERVYYDSAFFTGDYIAIK' A
#
# COMPACT_ATOMS: atom_id res chain seq x y z
N MET A 1 8.73 1.90 -12.10
CA MET A 1 8.43 1.38 -10.76
C MET A 1 6.93 1.41 -10.53
N LYS A 2 6.38 0.37 -9.93
CA LYS A 2 4.93 0.26 -9.79
C LYS A 2 4.33 1.19 -8.72
N TYR A 3 5.14 1.64 -7.76
CA TYR A 3 4.65 2.47 -6.65
C TYR A 3 4.73 3.93 -7.01
N LYS A 4 3.87 4.35 -7.92
CA LYS A 4 3.77 5.77 -8.31
C LYS A 4 2.72 6.45 -7.45
N VAL A 5 2.87 7.76 -7.25
CA VAL A 5 1.87 8.55 -6.54
C VAL A 5 0.50 8.34 -7.18
N GLY A 6 -0.48 7.99 -6.37
CA GLY A 6 -1.83 7.70 -6.83
C GLY A 6 -2.11 6.23 -7.09
N PHE A 7 -1.08 5.38 -7.11
CA PHE A 7 -1.30 3.93 -7.27
C PHE A 7 -2.07 3.40 -6.07
N LYS A 8 -3.12 2.62 -6.33
CA LYS A 8 -4.00 2.06 -5.29
C LYS A 8 -3.95 0.56 -5.32
N PHE A 9 -3.99 -0.05 -4.15
CA PHE A 9 -4.03 -1.49 -4.01
C PHE A 9 -4.76 -1.85 -2.72
N LYS A 10 -5.17 -3.12 -2.61
CA LYS A 10 -5.94 -3.57 -1.44
C LYS A 10 -5.52 -4.98 -1.05
N PRO A 11 -5.74 -5.37 0.23
CA PRO A 11 -5.55 -6.75 0.63
C PRO A 11 -6.62 -7.66 0.02
N THR A 12 -6.25 -8.91 -0.24
CA THR A 12 -7.18 -9.91 -0.79
C THR A 12 -7.89 -10.71 0.28
N PHE A 13 -7.37 -10.69 1.50
CA PHE A 13 -7.98 -11.39 2.64
C PHE A 13 -8.94 -10.45 3.37
N ASN A 14 -9.79 -11.04 4.21
CA ASN A 14 -10.74 -10.25 4.99
C ASN A 14 -9.97 -9.30 5.92
N SER A 15 -10.11 -8.01 5.68
CA SER A 15 -9.36 -6.98 6.37
C SER A 15 -10.24 -5.77 6.64
N ASN A 16 -9.89 -5.00 7.65
CA ASN A 16 -10.54 -3.72 7.94
C ASN A 16 -10.01 -2.58 7.08
N ILE A 17 -9.10 -2.88 6.15
CA ILE A 17 -8.54 -1.90 5.23
C ILE A 17 -9.32 -1.94 3.92
N ASP A 18 -9.79 -0.78 3.48
CA ASP A 18 -10.47 -0.65 2.19
C ASP A 18 -9.46 -0.65 1.06
N PHE A 19 -8.47 0.24 1.14
CA PHE A 19 -7.37 0.26 0.18
C PHE A 19 -6.20 1.09 0.73
N PHE A 20 -5.07 0.96 0.04
CA PHE A 20 -3.88 1.77 0.25
C PHE A 20 -3.68 2.65 -0.98
N GLU A 21 -3.22 3.86 -0.77
CA GLU A 21 -2.87 4.77 -1.87
C GLU A 21 -1.44 5.25 -1.69
N VAL A 22 -0.60 5.07 -2.71
CA VAL A 22 0.79 5.51 -2.65
C VAL A 22 0.83 7.03 -2.74
N ARG A 23 1.53 7.67 -1.81
CA ARG A 23 1.75 9.10 -1.82
C ARG A 23 3.20 9.47 -2.12
N GLY A 24 4.09 8.50 -2.19
CA GLY A 24 5.48 8.73 -2.56
C GLY A 24 6.39 7.56 -2.22
N ILE A 25 7.65 7.74 -2.57
CA ILE A 25 8.72 6.78 -2.27
C ILE A 25 9.83 7.54 -1.56
N ASP A 26 10.33 6.96 -0.47
CA ASP A 26 11.57 7.43 0.15
C ASP A 26 12.69 6.52 -0.36
N GLU A 27 13.39 6.99 -1.39
CA GLU A 27 14.42 6.18 -2.04
C GLU A 27 15.61 5.90 -1.15
N SER A 28 15.94 6.84 -0.23
CA SER A 28 17.08 6.67 0.64
C SER A 28 16.88 5.52 1.64
N ARG A 29 15.66 5.28 2.05
CA ARG A 29 15.32 4.21 2.98
C ARG A 29 14.59 3.03 2.30
N ASP A 30 14.36 3.14 1.01
CA ASP A 30 13.60 2.15 0.23
C ASP A 30 12.22 1.86 0.85
N MET A 31 11.53 2.93 1.21
CA MET A 31 10.21 2.86 1.84
C MET A 31 9.14 3.36 0.90
N VAL A 32 7.98 2.74 0.96
CA VAL A 32 6.79 3.21 0.24
C VAL A 32 5.94 4.00 1.23
N LEU A 33 5.63 5.23 0.87
CA LEU A 33 4.80 6.12 1.69
C LEU A 33 3.37 5.97 1.21
N THR A 34 2.49 5.56 2.11
CA THR A 34 1.09 5.29 1.74
C THR A 34 0.14 6.03 2.65
N THR A 35 -1.05 6.31 2.12
CA THR A 35 -2.22 6.64 2.93
C THR A 35 -3.08 5.40 3.00
N VAL A 36 -3.37 4.95 4.21
CA VAL A 36 -4.20 3.79 4.46
C VAL A 36 -5.63 4.25 4.66
N HIS A 37 -6.57 3.63 3.93
CA HIS A 37 -7.99 3.97 4.01
C HIS A 37 -8.73 2.81 4.67
N PRO A 38 -8.98 2.89 5.99
CA PRO A 38 -9.75 1.85 6.68
C PRO A 38 -11.20 1.84 6.19
N LYS A 39 -11.86 0.70 6.29
CA LYS A 39 -13.30 0.60 5.99
C LYS A 39 -14.13 1.43 6.95
N THR A 40 -13.66 1.50 8.20
CA THR A 40 -14.26 2.38 9.22
C THR A 40 -13.14 3.18 9.87
N GLY A 41 -13.40 4.44 10.12
CA GLY A 41 -12.41 5.32 10.71
C GLY A 41 -11.78 6.24 9.68
N PHE A 42 -10.80 7.02 10.12
CA PHE A 42 -10.18 8.04 9.28
C PHE A 42 -8.92 7.51 8.60
N PRO A 43 -8.63 7.97 7.37
CA PRO A 43 -7.37 7.64 6.71
C PRO A 43 -6.17 8.10 7.55
N PHE A 44 -5.08 7.35 7.45
CA PHE A 44 -3.83 7.69 8.12
C PHE A 44 -2.64 7.38 7.23
N ASN A 45 -1.52 8.04 7.49
CA ASN A 45 -0.30 7.83 6.72
C ASN A 45 0.54 6.73 7.35
N ASP A 46 1.22 5.97 6.50
CA ASP A 46 2.11 4.89 6.93
C ASP A 46 3.33 4.84 6.02
N GLU A 47 4.40 4.22 6.51
CA GLU A 47 5.64 4.04 5.77
C GLU A 47 6.08 2.58 5.96
N ILE A 48 6.16 1.85 4.86
CA ILE A 48 6.48 0.41 4.89
C ILE A 48 7.61 0.16 3.88
N GLU A 49 8.52 -0.72 4.22
CA GLU A 49 9.59 -1.10 3.31
C GLU A 49 9.03 -1.61 1.98
N ARG A 50 9.62 -1.17 0.87
CA ARG A 50 9.19 -1.56 -0.47
C ARG A 50 9.20 -3.09 -0.62
N VAL A 51 10.22 -3.76 -0.09
CA VAL A 51 10.33 -5.22 -0.21
C VAL A 51 9.17 -5.94 0.45
N TYR A 52 8.61 -5.38 1.51
CA TYR A 52 7.45 -5.95 2.18
C TYR A 52 6.24 -5.97 1.24
N TYR A 53 5.98 -4.84 0.58
CA TYR A 53 4.89 -4.76 -0.38
C TYR A 53 5.14 -5.65 -1.59
N ASP A 54 6.37 -5.68 -2.11
CA ASP A 54 6.72 -6.57 -3.22
C ASP A 54 6.41 -8.03 -2.88
N SER A 55 6.77 -8.45 -1.67
CA SER A 55 6.48 -9.81 -1.20
C SER A 55 4.98 -10.06 -1.14
N ALA A 56 4.21 -9.12 -0.62
CA ALA A 56 2.76 -9.25 -0.51
C ALA A 56 2.08 -9.32 -1.88
N PHE A 57 2.55 -8.55 -2.86
CA PHE A 57 2.05 -8.66 -4.22
C PHE A 57 2.43 -9.99 -4.86
N PHE A 58 3.64 -10.47 -4.61
CA PHE A 58 4.11 -11.75 -5.13
C PHE A 58 3.26 -12.90 -4.61
N THR A 59 2.93 -12.90 -3.32
CA THR A 59 2.12 -13.95 -2.70
C THR A 59 0.64 -13.83 -3.01
N GLY A 60 0.20 -12.70 -3.56
CA GLY A 60 -1.21 -12.46 -3.83
C GLY A 60 -1.97 -11.92 -2.63
N ASP A 61 -1.28 -11.52 -1.56
CA ASP A 61 -1.92 -10.91 -0.39
C ASP A 61 -2.43 -9.51 -0.70
N TYR A 62 -1.81 -8.82 -1.64
CA TYR A 62 -2.27 -7.52 -2.13
C TYR A 62 -2.46 -7.56 -3.64
N ILE A 63 -3.46 -6.83 -4.13
CA ILE A 63 -3.73 -6.70 -5.56
C ILE A 63 -3.95 -5.23 -5.90
N ALA A 64 -3.57 -4.86 -7.12
CA ALA A 64 -3.78 -3.51 -7.61
C ALA A 64 -5.27 -3.26 -7.86
N ILE A 65 -5.70 -2.03 -7.59
CA ILE A 65 -7.04 -1.56 -7.93
C ILE A 65 -6.93 -0.78 -9.24
N LYS A 66 -7.80 -1.11 -10.16
CA LYS A 66 -7.87 -0.42 -11.44
C LYS A 66 -8.87 0.73 -11.40
#